data_f4ef2711cbd5e64f087730b1f9ab401c
#
_entry.id   f4ef2711cbd5e64f087730b1f9ab401c
#
_cell.length_a   1.000
_cell.length_b   1.000
_cell.length_c   1.000
_cell.angle_alpha   90.00
_cell.angle_beta   90.00
_cell.angle_gamma   90.00
#
_symmetry.space_group_name_H-M   'P 1'
#
loop_
_entity.id
_entity.type
_entity.pdbx_description
1 polymer ?
#
loop_
_entity_poly.entity_id
_entity_poly.type
_entity_poly.pdbx_seq_one_letter_code
_entity_poly.pdbx_strand_id
1 'polypeptide(L)'
;MKRIISVILAAMMLFMIAPTAAHGKRAESRAPYGYVEHEYDQLLAFMEQTNSAGVKNGTQLSSAYDPNDPETWGGIFWYIAPTGFIHAEYIFFSTYDFPNRNLVGTLNLSGFSKLRALGCAGNSITAVSISDCPLLDELNVAQNLLTNFSVSNCA
;
A
#
# COMPACT_ATOMS: atom_id res chain seq x y z
N MET A 1 -14.29 -4.51 -18.96
CA MET A 1 -13.83 -4.80 -17.59
C MET A 1 -14.55 -4.02 -16.48
N LYS A 2 -15.12 -2.81 -16.73
CA LYS A 2 -15.83 -2.00 -15.69
C LYS A 2 -17.17 -2.59 -15.20
N ARG A 3 -17.77 -3.57 -15.89
CA ARG A 3 -19.09 -4.12 -15.53
C ARG A 3 -19.07 -5.32 -14.58
N ILE A 4 -17.91 -5.94 -14.34
CA ILE A 4 -17.81 -7.14 -13.48
C ILE A 4 -17.63 -6.74 -12.01
N ILE A 5 -16.99 -5.62 -11.73
CA ILE A 5 -16.77 -5.12 -10.36
C ILE A 5 -18.09 -4.65 -9.71
N SER A 6 -19.00 -4.06 -10.52
CA SER A 6 -20.29 -3.56 -10.03
C SER A 6 -21.27 -4.66 -9.55
N VAL A 7 -21.13 -5.89 -10.09
CA VAL A 7 -22.01 -7.01 -9.73
C VAL A 7 -21.57 -7.69 -8.43
N ILE A 8 -20.26 -7.67 -8.13
CA ILE A 8 -19.74 -8.26 -6.88
C ILE A 8 -20.07 -7.36 -5.67
N LEU A 9 -20.07 -6.04 -5.85
CA LEU A 9 -20.43 -5.10 -4.78
C LEU A 9 -21.92 -5.22 -4.38
N ALA A 10 -22.81 -5.52 -5.33
CA ALA A 10 -24.25 -5.66 -5.06
C ALA A 10 -24.62 -6.96 -4.31
N ALA A 11 -23.81 -8.01 -4.45
CA ALA A 11 -24.06 -9.29 -3.78
C ALA A 11 -23.61 -9.33 -2.31
N MET A 12 -22.75 -8.40 -1.87
CA MET A 12 -22.28 -8.32 -0.49
C MET A 12 -23.20 -7.54 0.47
N MET A 13 -24.21 -6.84 -0.03
CA MET A 13 -25.14 -6.06 0.81
C MET A 13 -26.20 -6.87 1.54
N LEU A 14 -26.34 -8.20 1.32
CA LEU A 14 -27.48 -8.96 1.83
C LEU A 14 -27.21 -9.83 3.06
N PHE A 15 -26.05 -9.73 3.71
CA PHE A 15 -25.76 -10.54 4.92
C PHE A 15 -25.13 -9.71 6.05
N MET A 16 -25.88 -8.74 6.58
CA MET A 16 -25.55 -8.14 7.88
C MET A 16 -26.75 -8.16 8.82
N ILE A 17 -26.91 -9.32 9.51
CA ILE A 17 -27.55 -9.33 10.82
C ILE A 17 -26.42 -9.26 11.84
N ALA A 18 -26.23 -8.08 12.43
CA ALA A 18 -25.23 -7.84 13.44
C ALA A 18 -25.61 -8.50 14.77
N PRO A 19 -24.70 -9.20 15.46
CA PRO A 19 -24.85 -9.44 16.89
C PRO A 19 -24.46 -8.17 17.67
N THR A 20 -25.39 -7.68 18.48
CA THR A 20 -25.15 -6.62 19.45
C THR A 20 -24.21 -7.15 20.55
N ALA A 21 -22.99 -6.62 20.64
CA ALA A 21 -22.12 -6.80 21.80
C ALA A 21 -21.21 -5.60 22.03
N ALA A 22 -21.39 -5.00 23.22
CA ALA A 22 -20.44 -4.22 24.03
C ALA A 22 -19.55 -3.17 23.32
N HIS A 23 -19.88 -1.89 23.54
CA HIS A 23 -19.19 -0.72 23.08
C HIS A 23 -17.89 -0.43 23.86
N GLY A 24 -16.75 -0.92 23.33
CA GLY A 24 -15.54 -0.12 23.40
C GLY A 24 -15.50 0.71 22.11
N LYS A 25 -15.31 2.03 22.19
CA LYS A 25 -15.08 2.88 21.01
C LYS A 25 -13.83 2.38 20.29
N ARG A 26 -14.02 1.55 19.26
CA ARG A 26 -13.00 1.28 18.26
C ARG A 26 -12.76 2.61 17.53
N ALA A 27 -11.52 3.07 17.48
CA ALA A 27 -11.18 4.18 16.59
C ALA A 27 -11.73 3.84 15.21
N GLU A 28 -12.43 4.78 14.58
CA GLU A 28 -12.93 4.56 13.21
C GLU A 28 -11.76 4.20 12.32
N SER A 29 -11.85 3.05 11.64
CA SER A 29 -10.84 2.62 10.69
C SER A 29 -10.68 3.69 9.61
N ARG A 30 -9.46 4.12 9.34
CA ARG A 30 -9.15 5.06 8.26
C ARG A 30 -9.10 4.36 6.90
N ALA A 31 -8.87 3.06 6.89
CA ALA A 31 -8.84 2.28 5.68
C ALA A 31 -10.27 2.10 5.12
N PRO A 32 -10.46 2.22 3.79
CA PRO A 32 -11.70 1.85 3.13
C PRO A 32 -12.08 0.40 3.40
N TYR A 33 -13.36 0.09 3.24
CA TYR A 33 -13.89 -1.24 3.56
C TYR A 33 -13.14 -2.35 2.79
N GLY A 34 -12.68 -3.35 3.55
CA GLY A 34 -11.97 -4.52 3.03
C GLY A 34 -10.45 -4.40 3.07
N TYR A 35 -9.88 -3.20 3.04
CA TYR A 35 -8.42 -3.04 3.12
C TYR A 35 -7.89 -3.34 4.52
N VAL A 36 -6.72 -3.97 4.58
CA VAL A 36 -6.01 -4.21 5.85
C VAL A 36 -5.45 -2.89 6.36
N GLU A 37 -5.96 -2.44 7.50
CA GLU A 37 -5.76 -1.08 8.01
C GLU A 37 -4.28 -0.71 8.17
N HIS A 38 -3.45 -1.58 8.77
CA HIS A 38 -2.03 -1.27 8.96
C HIS A 38 -1.24 -1.20 7.65
N GLU A 39 -1.60 -2.01 6.63
CA GLU A 39 -0.98 -1.93 5.30
C GLU A 39 -1.38 -0.63 4.59
N TYR A 40 -2.67 -0.28 4.65
CA TYR A 40 -3.19 0.96 4.13
C TYR A 40 -2.51 2.18 4.76
N ASP A 41 -2.44 2.26 6.09
CA ASP A 41 -1.86 3.40 6.82
C ASP A 41 -0.37 3.58 6.52
N GLN A 42 0.40 2.50 6.42
CA GLN A 42 1.83 2.56 6.10
C GLN A 42 2.08 3.02 4.65
N LEU A 43 1.30 2.52 3.70
CA LEU A 43 1.37 2.96 2.31
C LEU A 43 0.90 4.39 2.14
N LEU A 44 -0.21 4.78 2.78
CA LEU A 44 -0.69 6.16 2.79
C LEU A 44 0.38 7.12 3.35
N ALA A 45 1.02 6.75 4.45
CA ALA A 45 2.10 7.57 5.03
C ALA A 45 3.26 7.79 4.06
N PHE A 46 3.59 6.81 3.20
CA PHE A 46 4.58 6.98 2.14
C PHE A 46 4.06 7.85 1.00
N MET A 47 2.82 7.63 0.55
CA MET A 47 2.20 8.38 -0.53
C MET A 47 2.07 9.88 -0.24
N GLU A 48 1.86 10.23 1.03
CA GLU A 48 1.67 11.62 1.48
C GLU A 48 2.99 12.39 1.69
N GLN A 49 4.15 11.73 1.66
CA GLN A 49 5.44 12.42 1.76
C GLN A 49 5.68 13.28 0.52
N THR A 50 6.23 14.48 0.72
CA THR A 50 6.43 15.48 -0.31
C THR A 50 7.91 15.72 -0.59
N ASN A 51 8.25 15.93 -1.85
CA ASN A 51 9.56 16.41 -2.24
C ASN A 51 9.76 17.91 -1.94
N SER A 52 10.92 18.47 -2.22
CA SER A 52 11.23 19.89 -1.99
C SER A 52 10.34 20.87 -2.76
N ALA A 53 9.66 20.44 -3.81
CA ALA A 53 8.69 21.23 -4.56
C ALA A 53 7.25 21.09 -3.99
N GLY A 54 7.05 20.35 -2.89
CA GLY A 54 5.74 20.12 -2.29
C GLY A 54 4.88 19.08 -3.01
N VAL A 55 5.47 18.31 -3.95
CA VAL A 55 4.73 17.28 -4.71
C VAL A 55 4.75 15.98 -3.94
N LYS A 56 3.56 15.41 -3.68
CA LYS A 56 3.40 14.15 -2.97
C LYS A 56 3.89 12.96 -3.80
N ASN A 57 4.41 11.92 -3.12
CA ASN A 57 4.77 10.66 -3.78
C ASN A 57 3.59 10.05 -4.54
N GLY A 58 2.40 10.01 -3.94
CA GLY A 58 1.20 9.48 -4.56
C GLY A 58 0.83 10.22 -5.86
N THR A 59 0.92 11.55 -5.87
CA THR A 59 0.67 12.37 -7.07
C THR A 59 1.71 12.12 -8.16
N GLN A 60 2.94 11.78 -7.79
CA GLN A 60 3.97 11.40 -8.77
C GLN A 60 3.69 10.03 -9.40
N LEU A 61 3.10 9.10 -8.67
CA LEU A 61 2.77 7.74 -9.14
C LEU A 61 1.48 7.71 -9.96
N SER A 62 0.49 8.54 -9.62
CA SER A 62 -0.79 8.60 -10.31
C SER A 62 -1.35 10.02 -10.34
N SER A 63 -1.72 10.51 -11.51
CA SER A 63 -2.41 11.81 -11.66
C SER A 63 -3.84 11.79 -11.07
N ALA A 64 -4.40 10.62 -10.84
CA ALA A 64 -5.71 10.42 -10.22
C ALA A 64 -5.62 10.14 -8.72
N TYR A 65 -4.42 10.27 -8.11
CA TYR A 65 -4.20 9.92 -6.71
C TYR A 65 -5.20 10.60 -5.77
N ASP A 66 -5.96 9.77 -5.06
CA ASP A 66 -6.82 10.14 -3.93
C ASP A 66 -6.37 9.37 -2.68
N PRO A 67 -5.99 10.05 -1.58
CA PRO A 67 -5.57 9.37 -0.36
C PRO A 67 -6.64 8.47 0.25
N ASN A 68 -7.92 8.68 -0.07
CA ASN A 68 -9.04 7.89 0.45
C ASN A 68 -9.47 6.75 -0.48
N ASP A 69 -8.87 6.65 -1.67
CA ASP A 69 -9.20 5.62 -2.66
C ASP A 69 -7.93 4.87 -3.11
N PRO A 70 -7.57 3.74 -2.45
CA PRO A 70 -6.37 2.98 -2.79
C PRO A 70 -6.35 2.41 -4.22
N GLU A 71 -7.48 2.33 -4.91
CA GLU A 71 -7.52 1.91 -6.32
C GLU A 71 -6.88 2.95 -7.26
N THR A 72 -6.73 4.18 -6.78
CA THR A 72 -6.05 5.28 -7.50
C THR A 72 -4.54 5.31 -7.26
N TRP A 73 -4.01 4.49 -6.34
CA TRP A 73 -2.59 4.51 -5.95
C TRP A 73 -1.74 3.76 -6.97
N GLY A 74 -0.96 4.50 -7.74
CA GLY A 74 -0.11 3.94 -8.78
C GLY A 74 0.98 3.03 -8.20
N GLY A 75 1.26 1.93 -8.90
CA GLY A 75 2.35 1.00 -8.57
C GLY A 75 2.05 0.02 -7.44
N ILE A 76 0.84 -0.02 -6.91
CA ILE A 76 0.41 -1.01 -5.92
C ILE A 76 -0.59 -1.97 -6.56
N PHE A 77 -0.33 -3.27 -6.41
CA PHE A 77 -1.21 -4.33 -6.88
C PHE A 77 -1.83 -5.03 -5.67
N TRP A 78 -3.14 -5.01 -5.62
CA TRP A 78 -3.92 -5.48 -4.50
C TRP A 78 -4.39 -6.92 -4.71
N TYR A 79 -4.29 -7.74 -3.67
CA TYR A 79 -4.79 -9.10 -3.61
C TYR A 79 -6.02 -9.18 -2.70
N ILE A 80 -7.12 -9.73 -3.22
CA ILE A 80 -8.33 -9.99 -2.44
C ILE A 80 -8.25 -11.41 -1.90
N ALA A 81 -8.04 -11.53 -0.60
CA ALA A 81 -7.99 -12.84 0.07
C ALA A 81 -9.37 -13.52 0.09
N PRO A 82 -9.45 -14.87 0.18
CA PRO A 82 -10.73 -15.58 0.31
C PRO A 82 -11.57 -15.14 1.52
N THR A 83 -10.96 -14.53 2.52
CA THR A 83 -11.61 -13.93 3.69
C THR A 83 -12.30 -12.60 3.38
N GLY A 84 -12.09 -12.03 2.18
CA GLY A 84 -12.58 -10.73 1.76
C GLY A 84 -11.66 -9.56 2.13
N PHE A 85 -10.54 -9.80 2.83
CA PHE A 85 -9.55 -8.75 3.09
C PHE A 85 -8.69 -8.47 1.86
N ILE A 86 -8.36 -7.18 1.67
CA ILE A 86 -7.55 -6.67 0.57
C ILE A 86 -6.16 -6.34 1.11
N HIS A 87 -5.14 -6.97 0.52
CA HIS A 87 -3.73 -6.84 0.89
C HIS A 87 -2.91 -6.29 -0.27
N ALA A 88 -1.82 -5.58 0.00
CA ALA A 88 -0.82 -5.29 -1.01
C ALA A 88 -0.02 -6.57 -1.32
N GLU A 89 0.02 -6.97 -2.61
CA GLU A 89 0.75 -8.15 -3.07
C GLU A 89 2.05 -7.78 -3.79
N TYR A 90 2.02 -6.76 -4.63
CA TYR A 90 3.20 -6.23 -5.32
C TYR A 90 3.24 -4.72 -5.22
N ILE A 91 4.44 -4.17 -4.99
CA ILE A 91 4.69 -2.73 -4.93
C ILE A 91 5.82 -2.40 -5.89
N PHE A 92 5.51 -1.67 -6.97
CA PHE A 92 6.48 -1.27 -7.99
C PHE A 92 6.49 0.25 -8.13
N PHE A 93 7.48 0.89 -7.53
CA PHE A 93 7.72 2.32 -7.50
C PHE A 93 9.00 2.72 -8.23
N SER A 94 9.61 1.81 -9.00
CA SER A 94 10.87 2.08 -9.64
C SER A 94 10.74 3.12 -10.75
N THR A 95 11.82 3.85 -11.03
CA THR A 95 11.88 4.77 -12.18
C THR A 95 11.85 4.03 -13.51
N TYR A 96 12.06 2.73 -13.52
CA TYR A 96 11.87 1.88 -14.69
C TYR A 96 10.38 1.78 -15.06
N ASP A 97 9.52 1.56 -14.04
CA ASP A 97 8.07 1.46 -14.21
C ASP A 97 7.41 2.83 -14.37
N PHE A 98 7.93 3.83 -13.65
CA PHE A 98 7.46 5.20 -13.62
C PHE A 98 8.59 6.18 -13.95
N PRO A 99 8.97 6.37 -15.22
CA PRO A 99 10.04 7.26 -15.60
C PRO A 99 9.75 8.72 -15.20
N ASN A 100 10.81 9.43 -14.84
CA ASN A 100 10.76 10.83 -14.36
C ASN A 100 10.07 11.03 -13.00
N ARG A 101 9.97 9.99 -12.19
CA ARG A 101 9.56 10.09 -10.79
C ARG A 101 10.79 10.29 -9.90
N ASN A 102 10.55 10.90 -8.77
CA ASN A 102 11.58 11.09 -7.76
C ASN A 102 10.93 11.00 -6.38
N LEU A 103 10.57 9.77 -6.01
CA LEU A 103 9.95 9.49 -4.72
C LEU A 103 10.95 9.71 -3.60
N VAL A 104 10.48 10.23 -2.48
CA VAL A 104 11.33 10.70 -1.39
C VAL A 104 10.89 10.11 -0.05
N GLY A 105 11.74 10.28 0.96
CA GLY A 105 11.44 10.06 2.37
C GLY A 105 11.62 8.62 2.81
N THR A 106 10.73 8.12 3.66
CA THR A 106 10.85 6.83 4.33
C THR A 106 9.72 5.88 3.93
N LEU A 107 10.09 4.67 3.51
CA LEU A 107 9.16 3.58 3.23
C LEU A 107 9.26 2.53 4.33
N ASN A 108 8.19 2.39 5.12
CA ASN A 108 8.05 1.37 6.15
C ASN A 108 6.98 0.37 5.73
N LEU A 109 7.35 -0.91 5.73
CA LEU A 109 6.45 -2.02 5.42
C LEU A 109 6.60 -3.09 6.51
N SER A 110 5.63 -3.18 7.41
CA SER A 110 5.63 -4.15 8.50
C SER A 110 4.34 -4.94 8.53
N GLY A 111 4.44 -6.27 8.62
CA GLY A 111 3.30 -7.16 8.71
C GLY A 111 2.52 -7.34 7.41
N PHE A 112 3.13 -7.07 6.25
CA PHE A 112 2.50 -7.27 4.94
C PHE A 112 2.48 -8.76 4.59
N SER A 113 1.47 -9.44 5.07
CA SER A 113 1.40 -10.92 5.04
C SER A 113 1.25 -11.51 3.63
N LYS A 114 0.94 -10.71 2.61
CA LYS A 114 0.78 -11.13 1.22
C LYS A 114 1.77 -10.48 0.26
N LEU A 115 2.61 -9.56 0.73
CA LEU A 115 3.61 -8.89 -0.11
C LEU A 115 4.64 -9.89 -0.63
N ARG A 116 4.80 -9.94 -1.95
CA ARG A 116 5.74 -10.81 -2.68
C ARG A 116 6.91 -10.06 -3.28
N ALA A 117 6.67 -8.85 -3.79
CA ALA A 117 7.74 -8.06 -4.38
C ALA A 117 7.65 -6.59 -4.01
N LEU A 118 8.82 -6.00 -3.74
CA LEU A 118 9.02 -4.56 -3.62
C LEU A 118 10.11 -4.10 -4.58
N GLY A 119 9.77 -3.25 -5.53
CA GLY A 119 10.69 -2.55 -6.41
C GLY A 119 10.54 -1.04 -6.27
N CYS A 120 11.52 -0.38 -5.66
CA CYS A 120 11.53 1.10 -5.56
C CYS A 120 12.83 1.73 -6.05
N ALA A 121 13.56 1.04 -6.93
CA ALA A 121 14.85 1.50 -7.45
C ALA A 121 14.77 2.82 -8.21
N GLY A 122 15.87 3.60 -8.18
CA GLY A 122 16.02 4.82 -8.98
C GLY A 122 15.26 6.03 -8.43
N ASN A 123 15.04 6.13 -7.14
CA ASN A 123 14.37 7.23 -6.47
C ASN A 123 15.29 8.00 -5.51
N SER A 124 14.75 8.88 -4.71
CA SER A 124 15.46 9.62 -3.65
C SER A 124 14.97 9.23 -2.25
N ILE A 125 14.59 7.96 -2.07
CA ILE A 125 14.16 7.42 -0.79
C ILE A 125 15.37 7.37 0.16
N THR A 126 15.20 7.83 1.39
CA THR A 126 16.28 7.94 2.38
C THR A 126 16.30 6.81 3.40
N ALA A 127 15.17 6.13 3.60
CA ALA A 127 15.10 4.98 4.48
C ALA A 127 14.08 3.96 3.98
N VAL A 128 14.42 2.68 4.10
CA VAL A 128 13.50 1.56 3.87
C VAL A 128 13.61 0.59 5.05
N SER A 129 12.48 0.27 5.65
CA SER A 129 12.37 -0.72 6.72
C SER A 129 11.28 -1.72 6.39
N ILE A 130 11.63 -3.00 6.36
CA ILE A 130 10.71 -4.09 6.03
C ILE A 130 10.79 -5.12 7.15
N SER A 131 9.65 -5.50 7.71
CA SER A 131 9.60 -6.55 8.73
C SER A 131 8.34 -7.40 8.63
N ASP A 132 8.44 -8.64 9.05
CA ASP A 132 7.31 -9.56 9.16
C ASP A 132 6.51 -9.70 7.84
N CYS A 133 7.25 -9.82 6.71
CA CYS A 133 6.73 -10.02 5.37
C CYS A 133 7.09 -11.44 4.88
N PRO A 134 6.38 -12.48 5.31
CA PRO A 134 6.82 -13.87 5.15
C PRO A 134 6.78 -14.41 3.72
N LEU A 135 6.18 -13.69 2.78
CA LEU A 135 6.10 -14.08 1.37
C LEU A 135 6.95 -13.19 0.46
N LEU A 136 7.74 -12.27 1.03
CA LEU A 136 8.58 -11.37 0.24
C LEU A 136 9.75 -12.15 -0.37
N ASP A 137 9.72 -12.35 -1.69
CA ASP A 137 10.73 -13.08 -2.46
C ASP A 137 11.52 -12.21 -3.44
N GLU A 138 11.05 -11.00 -3.74
CA GLU A 138 11.76 -10.03 -4.57
C GLU A 138 11.90 -8.67 -3.89
N LEU A 139 13.13 -8.13 -3.86
CA LEU A 139 13.42 -6.83 -3.26
C LEU A 139 14.45 -6.06 -4.11
N ASN A 140 14.04 -4.91 -4.65
CA ASN A 140 14.94 -4.01 -5.35
C ASN A 140 14.80 -2.57 -4.84
N VAL A 141 15.77 -2.14 -4.05
CA VAL A 141 15.89 -0.78 -3.47
C VAL A 141 17.10 -0.01 -4.03
N ALA A 142 17.72 -0.52 -5.09
CA ALA A 142 18.93 0.05 -5.67
C ALA A 142 18.75 1.52 -6.11
N GLN A 143 19.86 2.25 -6.25
CA GLN A 143 19.85 3.63 -6.77
C GLN A 143 18.89 4.58 -6.02
N ASN A 144 18.92 4.53 -4.70
CA ASN A 144 18.25 5.45 -3.79
C ASN A 144 19.28 6.20 -2.93
N LEU A 145 18.83 7.08 -2.06
CA LEU A 145 19.67 7.86 -1.14
C LEU A 145 19.62 7.27 0.29
N LEU A 146 19.62 5.94 0.40
CA LEU A 146 19.38 5.26 1.67
C LEU A 146 20.50 5.57 2.69
N THR A 147 20.11 6.13 3.81
CA THR A 147 20.92 6.25 5.03
C THR A 147 20.56 5.16 6.04
N ASN A 148 19.34 4.61 5.94
CA ASN A 148 18.88 3.50 6.77
C ASN A 148 18.21 2.43 5.89
N PHE A 149 18.61 1.19 6.09
CA PHE A 149 18.01 0.03 5.44
C PHE A 149 17.95 -1.14 6.42
N SER A 150 16.78 -1.72 6.58
CA SER A 150 16.60 -2.91 7.41
C SER A 150 15.55 -3.86 6.83
N VAL A 151 15.87 -5.15 6.92
CA VAL A 151 14.95 -6.25 6.60
C VAL A 151 15.01 -7.26 7.72
N SER A 152 13.87 -7.68 8.25
CA SER A 152 13.79 -8.68 9.32
C SER A 152 12.53 -9.53 9.21
N ASN A 153 12.62 -10.81 9.60
CA ASN A 153 11.51 -11.77 9.59
C ASN A 153 10.79 -11.85 8.24
N CYS A 154 11.53 -11.79 7.14
CA CYS A 154 11.05 -11.98 5.77
C CYS A 154 11.59 -13.29 5.20
N ALA A 155 11.04 -13.77 4.07
CA ALA A 155 11.45 -15.02 3.44
C ALA A 155 12.90 -14.94 2.89
#